data_926a03c4c7e0e5d9274b4852893df6ce
#
_entry.id   926a03c4c7e0e5d9274b4852893df6ce
#
_cell.length_a   1.000
_cell.length_b   1.000
_cell.length_c   1.000
_cell.angle_alpha   90.00
_cell.angle_beta   90.00
_cell.angle_gamma   90.00
#
_symmetry.space_group_name_H-M   'P 1'
#
loop_
_entity.id
_entity.type
_entity.pdbx_description
1 polymer ?
#
loop_
_entity_poly.entity_id
_entity_poly.type
_entity_poly.pdbx_seq_one_letter_code
_entity_poly.pdbx_strand_id
1 'polypeptide(L)'
;ALINWITNEERLGIFLETQLFEVKKNATGDKIESIIGISNQLESRILFKSPFYIDCSETGVLCQLAGAPGETGLDQSEYQKSSASSASVPLRAAASMQISISDIPVPFNCPSWTTLKWEDNHRSAQIDLLESLNQGIEGIHNVEWLGKTKNEFKLNSADLIWSSWDYLKNRSPLVSRAENWILEGFSPIALNSKGFRAKGEYVLTPEDMESATRFYDSVALGRAPLDVADSLLSSPRGKVALPQPFEIPLRSLFSSKIKNLFFAGEHASASSRASASFSHPPTSAQMGEAVGVCAALCNIKRRLPRTIAKSGNVNELIKRLNKRNHSCSLHSVEDSDNLIVDSKVLASTTIQ
;
A
#
# COMPACT_ATOMS: atom_id res chain seq x y z
N ALA A 1 -2.67 21.95 0.38
CA ALA A 1 -2.63 22.02 1.86
C ALA A 1 -1.37 21.35 2.41
N LEU A 2 -1.09 20.06 2.12
CA LEU A 2 0.05 19.32 2.68
C LEU A 2 1.41 19.94 2.31
N ILE A 3 1.61 20.30 1.04
CA ILE A 3 2.86 20.93 0.57
C ILE A 3 3.13 22.21 1.36
N ASN A 4 2.14 23.09 1.50
CA ASN A 4 2.31 24.34 2.24
C ASN A 4 2.66 24.12 3.71
N TRP A 5 2.13 23.06 4.32
CA TRP A 5 2.47 22.70 5.69
C TRP A 5 3.92 22.23 5.80
N ILE A 6 4.36 21.37 4.90
CA ILE A 6 5.72 20.82 4.89
C ILE A 6 6.77 21.90 4.57
N THR A 7 6.48 22.81 3.61
CA THR A 7 7.43 23.87 3.23
C THR A 7 7.63 24.95 4.30
N ASN A 8 6.71 25.05 5.26
CA ASN A 8 6.84 25.99 6.38
C ASN A 8 7.69 25.46 7.55
N GLU A 9 8.14 24.18 7.48
CA GLU A 9 9.00 23.62 8.52
C GLU A 9 10.47 24.00 8.29
N GLU A 10 11.01 24.90 9.11
CA GLU A 10 12.37 25.45 8.98
C GLU A 10 13.50 24.39 9.04
N ARG A 11 13.24 23.23 9.66
CA ARG A 11 14.23 22.17 9.87
C ARG A 11 14.04 20.98 8.94
N LEU A 12 13.24 21.13 7.90
CA LEU A 12 12.93 20.10 6.92
C LEU A 12 13.46 20.49 5.54
N GLY A 13 14.39 19.72 5.00
CA GLY A 13 14.83 19.81 3.60
C GLY A 13 13.98 18.93 2.71
N ILE A 14 13.42 19.50 1.65
CA ILE A 14 12.61 18.78 0.66
C ILE A 14 13.37 18.76 -0.66
N PHE A 15 13.49 17.58 -1.25
CA PHE A 15 14.14 17.34 -2.54
C PHE A 15 13.11 16.75 -3.49
N LEU A 16 12.37 17.60 -4.17
CA LEU A 16 11.41 17.19 -5.20
C LEU A 16 12.13 16.64 -6.44
N GLU A 17 11.43 15.88 -7.27
CA GLU A 17 11.96 15.27 -8.48
C GLU A 17 13.31 14.55 -8.31
N THR A 18 13.47 13.97 -7.11
CA THR A 18 14.71 13.27 -6.74
C THR A 18 14.41 11.79 -6.52
N GLN A 19 14.93 10.96 -7.40
CA GLN A 19 14.76 9.51 -7.35
C GLN A 19 15.92 8.87 -6.60
N LEU A 20 15.63 7.97 -5.67
CA LEU A 20 16.65 7.15 -5.02
C LEU A 20 17.32 6.22 -6.03
N PHE A 21 18.65 6.28 -6.09
CA PHE A 21 19.45 5.55 -7.08
C PHE A 21 20.34 4.47 -6.45
N GLU A 22 21.01 4.77 -5.35
CA GLU A 22 22.02 3.88 -4.74
C GLU A 22 21.99 3.96 -3.22
N VAL A 23 22.27 2.84 -2.56
CA VAL A 23 22.45 2.72 -1.11
C VAL A 23 23.83 2.19 -0.79
N LYS A 24 24.61 2.94 -0.02
CA LYS A 24 25.92 2.50 0.48
C LYS A 24 25.80 2.01 1.91
N LYS A 25 26.31 0.82 2.16
CA LYS A 25 26.32 0.17 3.48
C LYS A 25 27.73 0.06 4.03
N ASN A 26 27.81 -0.11 5.34
CA ASN A 26 29.05 -0.42 6.02
C ASN A 26 29.62 -1.79 5.58
N ALA A 27 30.85 -2.09 5.99
CA ALA A 27 31.53 -3.33 5.60
C ALA A 27 30.80 -4.61 6.02
N THR A 28 30.02 -4.58 7.10
CA THR A 28 29.20 -5.73 7.56
C THR A 28 27.87 -5.84 6.83
N GLY A 29 27.48 -4.85 6.03
CA GLY A 29 26.25 -4.84 5.25
C GLY A 29 24.96 -4.71 6.07
N ASP A 30 25.07 -4.35 7.35
CA ASP A 30 23.94 -4.29 8.30
C ASP A 30 23.54 -2.87 8.74
N LYS A 31 24.17 -1.85 8.13
CA LYS A 31 23.88 -0.45 8.39
C LYS A 31 24.06 0.39 7.13
N ILE A 32 23.12 1.27 6.85
CA ILE A 32 23.20 2.27 5.78
C ILE A 32 24.12 3.39 6.24
N GLU A 33 25.13 3.75 5.45
CA GLU A 33 26.04 4.87 5.67
C GLU A 33 25.60 6.10 4.90
N SER A 34 25.12 5.92 3.68
CA SER A 34 24.60 6.99 2.84
C SER A 34 23.67 6.46 1.76
N ILE A 35 22.87 7.35 1.22
CA ILE A 35 22.06 7.11 0.03
C ILE A 35 22.36 8.16 -1.03
N ILE A 36 22.21 7.80 -2.29
CA ILE A 36 22.39 8.70 -3.43
C ILE A 36 21.07 8.83 -4.15
N GLY A 37 20.60 10.08 -4.29
CA GLY A 37 19.49 10.44 -5.15
C GLY A 37 19.97 11.07 -6.45
N ILE A 38 19.22 10.88 -7.53
CA ILE A 38 19.36 11.63 -8.79
C ILE A 38 18.24 12.64 -8.83
N SER A 39 18.61 13.91 -8.88
CA SER A 39 17.66 15.01 -9.04
C SER A 39 17.55 15.39 -10.50
N ASN A 40 16.35 15.29 -11.07
CA ASN A 40 16.07 15.75 -12.42
C ASN A 40 16.11 17.29 -12.48
N GLN A 41 15.67 17.96 -11.42
CA GLN A 41 15.67 19.42 -11.35
C GLN A 41 17.08 20.01 -11.33
N LEU A 42 18.02 19.37 -10.62
CA LEU A 42 19.40 19.84 -10.48
C LEU A 42 20.37 19.15 -11.45
N GLU A 43 19.90 18.23 -12.28
CA GLU A 43 20.70 17.40 -13.19
C GLU A 43 21.95 16.79 -12.51
N SER A 44 21.80 16.42 -11.22
CA SER A 44 22.94 16.04 -10.39
C SER A 44 22.62 14.90 -9.44
N ARG A 45 23.67 14.27 -8.92
CA ARG A 45 23.60 13.28 -7.85
C ARG A 45 23.73 13.97 -6.50
N ILE A 46 22.81 13.67 -5.59
CA ILE A 46 22.80 14.21 -4.24
C ILE A 46 23.12 13.09 -3.26
N LEU A 47 24.13 13.30 -2.42
CA LEU A 47 24.52 12.37 -1.37
C LEU A 47 23.86 12.78 -0.05
N PHE A 48 23.04 11.87 0.52
CA PHE A 48 22.43 12.05 1.83
C PHE A 48 23.11 11.16 2.86
N LYS A 49 23.53 11.75 3.97
CA LYS A 49 24.09 11.04 5.13
C LYS A 49 23.26 11.31 6.36
N SER A 50 22.82 10.26 7.04
CA SER A 50 22.01 10.35 8.26
C SER A 50 22.30 9.17 9.19
N PRO A 51 22.13 9.31 10.51
CA PRO A 51 22.18 8.19 11.44
C PRO A 51 21.10 7.15 11.19
N PHE A 52 19.91 7.58 10.73
CA PHE A 52 18.74 6.74 10.47
C PHE A 52 18.10 7.09 9.14
N TYR A 53 17.47 6.11 8.53
CA TYR A 53 16.76 6.21 7.27
C TYR A 53 15.35 5.62 7.44
N ILE A 54 14.39 6.25 6.81
CA ILE A 54 12.99 5.82 6.85
C ILE A 54 12.50 5.66 5.42
N ASP A 55 12.00 4.48 5.08
CA ASP A 55 11.33 4.22 3.80
C ASP A 55 9.81 4.42 3.99
N CYS A 56 9.27 5.44 3.33
CA CYS A 56 7.83 5.69 3.25
C CYS A 56 7.35 5.65 1.79
N SER A 57 8.15 5.06 0.89
CA SER A 57 7.76 4.89 -0.50
C SER A 57 6.66 3.83 -0.63
N GLU A 58 5.88 3.91 -1.69
CA GLU A 58 4.83 2.92 -1.97
C GLU A 58 5.39 1.51 -2.15
N THR A 59 6.56 1.39 -2.76
CA THR A 59 7.13 0.11 -3.18
C THR A 59 8.25 -0.42 -2.29
N GLY A 60 8.63 0.30 -1.22
CA GLY A 60 9.76 -0.08 -0.37
C GLY A 60 11.11 -0.01 -1.09
N VAL A 61 11.29 0.98 -1.97
CA VAL A 61 12.47 1.10 -2.83
C VAL A 61 13.78 1.21 -2.05
N LEU A 62 13.79 1.94 -0.94
CA LEU A 62 14.96 2.05 -0.08
C LEU A 62 15.27 0.70 0.58
N CYS A 63 14.26 0.01 1.06
CA CYS A 63 14.41 -1.33 1.64
C CYS A 63 15.01 -2.32 0.64
N GLN A 64 14.52 -2.32 -0.59
CA GLN A 64 15.01 -3.19 -1.67
C GLN A 64 16.46 -2.88 -2.03
N LEU A 65 16.80 -1.61 -2.26
CA LEU A 65 18.17 -1.19 -2.60
C LEU A 65 19.16 -1.43 -1.44
N ALA A 66 18.71 -1.33 -0.19
CA ALA A 66 19.50 -1.66 0.97
C ALA A 66 19.70 -3.19 1.14
N GLY A 67 18.98 -4.03 0.41
CA GLY A 67 18.97 -5.47 0.59
C GLY A 67 18.41 -5.88 1.95
N ALA A 68 17.38 -5.14 2.42
CA ALA A 68 16.62 -5.54 3.59
C ALA A 68 15.82 -6.81 3.27
N PRO A 69 15.70 -7.76 4.22
CA PRO A 69 14.84 -8.92 4.01
C PRO A 69 13.40 -8.49 3.78
N GLY A 70 12.72 -9.21 2.92
CA GLY A 70 11.32 -8.95 2.59
C GLY A 70 10.78 -9.95 1.59
N GLU A 71 9.50 -9.85 1.33
CA GLU A 71 8.76 -10.73 0.43
C GLU A 71 7.99 -9.89 -0.60
N THR A 72 7.84 -10.44 -1.80
CA THR A 72 7.10 -9.79 -2.88
C THR A 72 5.93 -10.69 -3.31
N GLY A 73 4.78 -10.11 -3.54
CA GLY A 73 3.58 -10.85 -3.95
C GLY A 73 2.81 -11.44 -2.76
N LEU A 74 2.06 -12.50 -3.01
CA LEU A 74 1.27 -13.21 -2.00
C LEU A 74 2.13 -14.16 -1.18
N ASP A 75 1.77 -14.38 0.07
CA ASP A 75 2.46 -15.35 0.92
C ASP A 75 2.17 -16.77 0.44
N GLN A 76 3.22 -17.58 0.25
CA GLN A 76 3.07 -18.95 -0.22
C GLN A 76 2.15 -19.80 0.67
N SER A 77 2.20 -19.61 1.99
CA SER A 77 1.35 -20.32 2.95
C SER A 77 -0.13 -19.93 2.85
N GLU A 78 -0.42 -18.67 2.54
CA GLU A 78 -1.79 -18.19 2.32
C GLU A 78 -2.34 -18.67 0.98
N TYR A 79 -1.48 -18.76 -0.04
CA TYR A 79 -1.84 -19.23 -1.37
C TYR A 79 -2.05 -20.77 -1.42
N GLN A 80 -1.23 -21.53 -0.70
CA GLN A 80 -1.35 -23.00 -0.66
C GLN A 80 -2.61 -23.49 0.05
N LYS A 81 -3.18 -22.70 0.96
CA LYS A 81 -4.47 -23.02 1.60
C LYS A 81 -5.64 -22.87 0.63
N SER A 82 -5.50 -22.09 -0.43
CA SER A 82 -6.57 -21.80 -1.40
C SER A 82 -6.46 -22.58 -2.72
N SER A 83 -5.30 -23.16 -3.06
CA SER A 83 -5.11 -23.89 -4.32
C SER A 83 -4.14 -25.05 -4.21
N ALA A 84 -4.52 -26.20 -4.73
CA ALA A 84 -3.74 -27.46 -4.71
C ALA A 84 -2.58 -27.51 -5.71
N SER A 85 -2.13 -26.42 -6.32
CA SER A 85 -1.08 -26.44 -7.33
C SER A 85 0.12 -25.56 -6.93
N SER A 86 1.33 -26.10 -7.15
CA SER A 86 2.63 -25.48 -6.93
C SER A 86 2.98 -24.35 -7.93
N ALA A 87 2.00 -23.62 -8.44
CA ALA A 87 2.20 -22.56 -9.42
C ALA A 87 2.74 -21.29 -8.76
N SER A 88 3.53 -20.52 -9.50
CA SER A 88 4.05 -19.21 -9.09
C SER A 88 2.93 -18.28 -8.60
N VAL A 89 3.20 -17.58 -7.51
CA VAL A 89 2.28 -16.60 -6.92
C VAL A 89 1.91 -15.55 -7.97
N PRO A 90 0.62 -15.38 -8.30
CA PRO A 90 0.22 -14.38 -9.29
C PRO A 90 0.51 -12.97 -8.78
N LEU A 91 1.05 -12.15 -9.66
CA LEU A 91 1.25 -10.74 -9.44
C LEU A 91 0.01 -10.00 -9.96
N ARG A 92 -0.35 -8.90 -9.33
CA ARG A 92 -1.55 -8.13 -9.64
C ARG A 92 -1.18 -6.73 -10.11
N ALA A 93 -1.69 -6.32 -11.26
CA ALA A 93 -1.63 -4.94 -11.72
C ALA A 93 -3.05 -4.37 -11.76
N ALA A 94 -3.22 -3.11 -11.42
CA ALA A 94 -4.49 -2.41 -11.50
C ALA A 94 -4.30 -1.04 -12.18
N ALA A 95 -5.24 -0.65 -13.02
CA ALA A 95 -5.33 0.66 -13.60
C ALA A 95 -6.78 1.15 -13.54
N SER A 96 -6.98 2.46 -13.45
CA SER A 96 -8.31 3.05 -13.45
C SER A 96 -8.61 3.67 -14.81
N MET A 97 -9.84 3.53 -15.30
CA MET A 97 -10.35 4.21 -16.48
C MET A 97 -11.60 5.01 -16.13
N GLN A 98 -11.77 6.12 -16.79
CA GLN A 98 -12.97 6.98 -16.68
C GLN A 98 -13.82 6.81 -17.93
N ILE A 99 -15.10 6.50 -17.73
CA ILE A 99 -16.07 6.26 -18.80
C ILE A 99 -17.15 7.33 -18.75
N SER A 100 -17.55 7.82 -19.91
CA SER A 100 -18.73 8.62 -20.14
C SER A 100 -19.61 8.02 -21.24
N ILE A 101 -20.82 8.53 -21.41
CA ILE A 101 -21.79 8.09 -22.41
C ILE A 101 -21.97 9.19 -23.47
N SER A 102 -21.90 8.80 -24.74
CA SER A 102 -22.18 9.64 -25.89
C SER A 102 -23.63 9.49 -26.37
N ASP A 103 -24.19 10.53 -26.96
CA ASP A 103 -25.50 10.48 -27.62
C ASP A 103 -25.48 9.69 -28.95
N ILE A 104 -24.30 9.41 -29.49
CA ILE A 104 -24.10 8.70 -30.73
C ILE A 104 -23.15 7.52 -30.54
N PRO A 105 -23.25 6.46 -31.38
CA PRO A 105 -22.30 5.35 -31.36
C PRO A 105 -20.84 5.80 -31.59
N VAL A 106 -19.93 5.29 -30.77
CA VAL A 106 -18.50 5.56 -30.85
C VAL A 106 -17.75 4.26 -31.12
N PRO A 107 -17.46 3.93 -32.37
CA PRO A 107 -16.73 2.71 -32.71
C PRO A 107 -15.30 2.76 -32.18
N PHE A 108 -14.75 1.61 -31.83
CA PHE A 108 -13.39 1.49 -31.33
C PHE A 108 -12.59 0.43 -32.08
N ASN A 109 -11.37 0.82 -32.50
CA ASN A 109 -10.40 -0.09 -33.07
C ASN A 109 -9.20 -0.23 -32.11
N CYS A 110 -8.91 -1.44 -31.69
CA CYS A 110 -7.79 -1.71 -30.79
C CYS A 110 -6.45 -1.31 -31.45
N PRO A 111 -5.62 -0.51 -30.76
CA PRO A 111 -4.30 -0.18 -31.30
C PRO A 111 -3.43 -1.41 -31.50
N SER A 112 -2.66 -1.45 -32.58
CA SER A 112 -1.82 -2.61 -32.95
C SER A 112 -0.67 -2.89 -31.98
N TRP A 113 -0.33 -1.92 -31.12
CA TRP A 113 0.72 -2.08 -30.12
C TRP A 113 0.24 -2.74 -28.82
N THR A 114 -1.08 -2.94 -28.65
CA THR A 114 -1.59 -3.67 -27.50
C THR A 114 -1.16 -5.13 -27.54
N THR A 115 -0.59 -5.61 -26.46
CA THR A 115 -0.04 -6.98 -26.34
C THR A 115 -0.90 -7.91 -25.53
N LEU A 116 -1.74 -7.38 -24.66
CA LEU A 116 -2.64 -8.15 -23.82
C LEU A 116 -3.85 -8.63 -24.61
N LYS A 117 -4.14 -9.91 -24.49
CA LYS A 117 -5.38 -10.50 -25.00
C LYS A 117 -6.23 -10.94 -23.81
N TRP A 118 -7.44 -10.40 -23.73
CA TRP A 118 -8.44 -10.82 -22.77
C TRP A 118 -9.09 -12.12 -23.26
N GLU A 119 -8.40 -13.21 -23.08
CA GLU A 119 -8.93 -14.55 -23.36
C GLU A 119 -9.60 -15.13 -22.12
N ASP A 120 -10.35 -16.24 -22.28
CA ASP A 120 -11.17 -16.88 -21.23
C ASP A 120 -10.43 -17.22 -19.92
N ASN A 121 -9.11 -17.18 -19.91
CA ASN A 121 -8.28 -17.43 -18.72
C ASN A 121 -8.28 -16.30 -17.66
N HIS A 122 -8.86 -15.14 -17.96
CA HIS A 122 -8.92 -13.98 -17.07
C HIS A 122 -10.33 -13.70 -16.54
N ARG A 123 -11.11 -14.74 -16.37
CA ARG A 123 -12.53 -14.71 -16.04
C ARG A 123 -12.88 -13.87 -14.79
N SER A 124 -12.03 -13.90 -13.75
CA SER A 124 -12.27 -13.12 -12.52
C SER A 124 -12.16 -11.61 -12.74
N ALA A 125 -11.12 -11.16 -13.42
CA ALA A 125 -10.93 -9.72 -13.70
C ALA A 125 -12.01 -9.17 -14.64
N GLN A 126 -12.50 -9.99 -15.57
CA GLN A 126 -13.63 -9.66 -16.45
C GLN A 126 -14.93 -9.54 -15.66
N ILE A 127 -15.20 -10.45 -14.72
CA ILE A 127 -16.41 -10.43 -13.90
C ILE A 127 -16.43 -9.16 -13.05
N ASP A 128 -15.33 -8.83 -12.37
CA ASP A 128 -15.25 -7.65 -11.51
C ASP A 128 -15.50 -6.36 -12.30
N LEU A 129 -14.93 -6.26 -13.50
CA LEU A 129 -15.17 -5.11 -14.37
C LEU A 129 -16.63 -5.03 -14.83
N LEU A 130 -17.20 -6.16 -15.25
CA LEU A 130 -18.60 -6.22 -15.71
C LEU A 130 -19.59 -5.93 -14.59
N GLU A 131 -19.30 -6.38 -13.36
CA GLU A 131 -20.11 -6.08 -12.17
C GLU A 131 -20.04 -4.60 -11.79
N SER A 132 -18.85 -4.00 -11.83
CA SER A 132 -18.68 -2.56 -11.62
C SER A 132 -19.50 -1.74 -12.62
N LEU A 133 -19.48 -2.12 -13.89
CA LEU A 133 -20.23 -1.46 -14.95
C LEU A 133 -21.76 -1.68 -14.86
N ASN A 134 -22.19 -2.78 -14.26
CA ASN A 134 -23.61 -3.00 -13.98
C ASN A 134 -24.16 -2.13 -12.85
N GLN A 135 -23.30 -1.68 -11.92
CA GLN A 135 -23.69 -0.75 -10.85
C GLN A 135 -23.80 0.70 -11.34
N GLY A 136 -23.05 1.07 -12.36
CA GLY A 136 -23.08 2.38 -13.00
C GLY A 136 -22.03 2.45 -14.11
N ILE A 137 -22.37 3.06 -15.25
CA ILE A 137 -21.48 3.12 -16.41
C ILE A 137 -20.58 4.34 -16.32
N GLU A 138 -21.16 5.50 -16.03
CA GLU A 138 -20.41 6.75 -15.93
C GLU A 138 -19.60 6.81 -14.66
N GLY A 139 -18.32 7.13 -14.79
CA GLY A 139 -17.43 7.30 -13.66
C GLY A 139 -16.08 6.59 -13.81
N ILE A 140 -15.46 6.30 -12.67
CA ILE A 140 -14.14 5.67 -12.59
C ILE A 140 -14.30 4.18 -12.32
N HIS A 141 -13.75 3.35 -13.19
CA HIS A 141 -13.74 1.91 -13.08
C HIS A 141 -12.32 1.38 -12.98
N ASN A 142 -12.10 0.43 -12.09
CA ASN A 142 -10.81 -0.22 -11.92
C ASN A 142 -10.72 -1.48 -12.79
N VAL A 143 -9.62 -1.60 -13.48
CA VAL A 143 -9.27 -2.79 -14.28
C VAL A 143 -8.10 -3.48 -13.62
N GLU A 144 -8.22 -4.77 -13.40
CA GLU A 144 -7.19 -5.58 -12.78
C GLU A 144 -6.70 -6.68 -13.70
N TRP A 145 -5.42 -7.00 -13.56
CA TRP A 145 -4.76 -8.07 -14.28
C TRP A 145 -3.97 -8.95 -13.34
N LEU A 146 -4.08 -10.25 -13.49
CA LEU A 146 -3.31 -11.25 -12.76
C LEU A 146 -2.26 -11.87 -13.69
N GLY A 147 -0.99 -11.55 -13.48
CA GLY A 147 0.13 -12.12 -14.23
C GLY A 147 0.74 -13.32 -13.53
N LYS A 148 1.16 -14.33 -14.28
CA LYS A 148 1.79 -15.57 -13.75
C LYS A 148 3.31 -15.43 -13.55
N THR A 149 3.95 -14.46 -14.20
CA THR A 149 5.41 -14.30 -14.17
C THR A 149 5.83 -12.82 -14.02
N LYS A 150 7.05 -12.58 -13.49
CA LYS A 150 7.63 -11.22 -13.40
C LYS A 150 7.81 -10.55 -14.78
N ASN A 151 7.95 -11.34 -15.86
CA ASN A 151 8.11 -10.78 -17.22
C ASN A 151 6.79 -10.28 -17.80
N GLU A 152 5.65 -10.80 -17.36
CA GLU A 152 4.33 -10.29 -17.71
C GLU A 152 4.04 -8.94 -17.04
N PHE A 153 4.88 -8.53 -16.09
CA PHE A 153 4.76 -7.30 -15.29
C PHE A 153 5.37 -6.03 -15.92
N LYS A 154 5.90 -6.11 -17.13
CA LYS A 154 6.20 -4.91 -17.92
C LYS A 154 4.94 -4.25 -18.50
N LEU A 155 3.79 -4.54 -17.90
CA LEU A 155 2.52 -3.97 -18.29
C LEU A 155 2.51 -2.46 -18.04
N ASN A 156 2.42 -1.74 -19.10
CA ASN A 156 2.08 -0.34 -19.11
C ASN A 156 0.56 -0.25 -18.86
N SER A 157 0.11 0.72 -18.05
CA SER A 157 -1.31 0.95 -17.78
C SER A 157 -2.12 1.13 -19.05
N ALA A 158 -1.52 1.74 -20.08
CA ALA A 158 -2.15 1.90 -21.38
C ALA A 158 -2.47 0.56 -22.03
N ASP A 159 -1.55 -0.41 -22.02
CA ASP A 159 -1.80 -1.75 -22.58
C ASP A 159 -2.96 -2.45 -21.86
N LEU A 160 -2.97 -2.38 -20.52
CA LEU A 160 -4.05 -2.92 -19.71
C LEU A 160 -5.41 -2.27 -20.04
N ILE A 161 -5.46 -0.95 -20.07
CA ILE A 161 -6.71 -0.22 -20.30
C ILE A 161 -7.21 -0.39 -21.75
N TRP A 162 -6.33 -0.22 -22.75
CA TRP A 162 -6.77 -0.35 -24.14
C TRP A 162 -7.20 -1.77 -24.51
N SER A 163 -6.55 -2.78 -23.95
CA SER A 163 -6.97 -4.18 -24.13
C SER A 163 -8.32 -4.48 -23.46
N SER A 164 -8.54 -3.92 -22.27
CA SER A 164 -9.82 -4.05 -21.55
C SER A 164 -10.94 -3.31 -22.27
N TRP A 165 -10.63 -2.12 -22.80
CA TRP A 165 -11.57 -1.33 -23.59
C TRP A 165 -11.95 -2.03 -24.88
N ASP A 166 -10.98 -2.64 -25.56
CA ASP A 166 -11.25 -3.48 -26.74
C ASP A 166 -12.20 -4.65 -26.40
N TYR A 167 -11.95 -5.32 -25.27
CA TYR A 167 -12.84 -6.37 -24.82
C TYR A 167 -14.27 -5.86 -24.60
N LEU A 168 -14.42 -4.73 -23.89
CA LEU A 168 -15.75 -4.14 -23.62
C LEU A 168 -16.49 -3.74 -24.89
N LYS A 169 -15.82 -3.07 -25.82
CA LYS A 169 -16.40 -2.52 -27.03
C LYS A 169 -16.69 -3.58 -28.10
N ASN A 170 -15.88 -4.63 -28.18
CA ASN A 170 -15.89 -5.53 -29.33
C ASN A 170 -16.19 -6.99 -29.01
N ARG A 171 -16.05 -7.43 -27.74
CA ARG A 171 -16.09 -8.87 -27.42
C ARG A 171 -16.87 -9.25 -26.17
N SER A 172 -17.19 -8.29 -25.30
CA SER A 172 -17.89 -8.56 -24.05
C SER A 172 -19.38 -8.82 -24.25
N PRO A 173 -20.07 -9.39 -23.26
CA PRO A 173 -21.54 -9.46 -23.25
C PRO A 173 -22.23 -8.08 -23.29
N LEU A 174 -21.47 -6.99 -23.04
CA LEU A 174 -21.95 -5.63 -23.00
C LEU A 174 -21.79 -4.85 -24.33
N VAL A 175 -21.32 -5.49 -25.41
CA VAL A 175 -21.02 -4.83 -26.71
C VAL A 175 -22.16 -3.89 -27.14
N SER A 176 -23.42 -4.34 -27.13
CA SER A 176 -24.57 -3.53 -27.52
C SER A 176 -24.81 -2.33 -26.59
N ARG A 177 -24.48 -2.44 -25.29
CA ARG A 177 -24.59 -1.34 -24.34
C ARG A 177 -23.39 -0.41 -24.43
N ALA A 178 -22.23 -0.94 -24.76
CA ALA A 178 -20.97 -0.20 -24.87
C ALA A 178 -20.84 0.60 -26.16
N GLU A 179 -21.79 0.48 -27.10
CA GLU A 179 -21.75 1.17 -28.39
C GLU A 179 -21.54 2.67 -28.23
N ASN A 180 -22.21 3.29 -27.27
CA ASN A 180 -22.15 4.72 -27.00
C ASN A 180 -21.14 5.13 -25.92
N TRP A 181 -20.31 4.20 -25.40
CA TRP A 181 -19.37 4.53 -24.33
C TRP A 181 -18.10 5.18 -24.87
N ILE A 182 -17.60 6.16 -24.10
CA ILE A 182 -16.36 6.89 -24.37
C ILE A 182 -15.36 6.63 -23.25
N LEU A 183 -14.12 6.32 -23.59
CA LEU A 183 -13.00 6.32 -22.66
C LEU A 183 -12.46 7.76 -22.57
N GLU A 184 -12.83 8.48 -21.50
CA GLU A 184 -12.42 9.87 -21.26
C GLU A 184 -10.93 9.96 -20.85
N GLY A 185 -10.48 8.98 -20.09
CA GLY A 185 -9.11 8.96 -19.59
C GLY A 185 -8.80 7.71 -18.80
N PHE A 186 -7.54 7.55 -18.46
CA PHE A 186 -7.08 6.45 -17.62
C PHE A 186 -5.86 6.83 -16.77
N SER A 187 -5.60 6.09 -15.70
CA SER A 187 -4.42 6.33 -14.87
C SER A 187 -3.14 6.03 -15.66
N PRO A 188 -2.15 6.95 -15.68
CA PRO A 188 -0.93 6.77 -16.42
C PRO A 188 0.00 5.69 -15.86
N ILE A 189 -0.26 5.26 -14.63
CA ILE A 189 0.55 4.28 -13.90
C ILE A 189 -0.35 3.13 -13.48
N ALA A 190 0.04 1.92 -13.80
CA ALA A 190 -0.57 0.73 -13.25
C ALA A 190 -0.09 0.54 -11.81
N LEU A 191 -1.03 0.43 -10.87
CA LEU A 191 -0.73 0.11 -9.49
C LEU A 191 -0.48 -1.39 -9.37
N ASN A 192 0.70 -1.76 -8.89
CA ASN A 192 1.00 -3.14 -8.55
C ASN A 192 0.50 -3.41 -7.13
N SER A 193 -0.60 -4.10 -6.99
CA SER A 193 -1.05 -4.55 -5.68
C SER A 193 -0.18 -5.72 -5.19
N LYS A 194 0.22 -5.70 -3.93
CA LYS A 194 1.11 -6.69 -3.30
C LYS A 194 2.58 -6.54 -3.75
N GLY A 195 3.09 -5.33 -3.64
CA GLY A 195 4.50 -5.01 -3.82
C GLY A 195 5.43 -5.71 -2.82
N PHE A 196 6.64 -5.20 -2.71
CA PHE A 196 7.59 -5.65 -1.71
C PHE A 196 7.10 -5.28 -0.30
N ARG A 197 7.16 -6.22 0.62
CA ARG A 197 6.94 -6.02 2.06
C ARG A 197 8.23 -6.30 2.81
N ALA A 198 8.72 -5.32 3.56
CA ALA A 198 9.93 -5.45 4.34
C ALA A 198 9.69 -6.38 5.54
N LYS A 199 10.68 -7.15 5.93
CA LYS A 199 10.61 -8.02 7.10
C LYS A 199 11.19 -7.32 8.33
N GLY A 200 10.33 -7.01 9.27
CA GLY A 200 10.66 -6.51 10.60
C GLY A 200 11.04 -7.61 11.58
N GLU A 201 11.13 -7.27 12.85
CA GLU A 201 11.27 -8.27 13.92
C GLU A 201 9.95 -8.96 14.26
N TYR A 202 8.84 -8.37 13.84
CA TYR A 202 7.51 -8.94 13.90
C TYR A 202 6.83 -8.81 12.54
N VAL A 203 6.12 -9.84 12.11
CA VAL A 203 5.29 -9.84 10.90
C VAL A 203 3.84 -9.87 11.37
N LEU A 204 3.11 -8.79 11.16
CA LEU A 204 1.70 -8.70 11.56
C LEU A 204 0.85 -9.62 10.67
N THR A 205 -0.03 -10.40 11.28
CA THR A 205 -0.86 -11.40 10.60
C THR A 205 -2.33 -11.02 10.61
N PRO A 206 -3.18 -11.63 9.74
CA PRO A 206 -4.62 -11.46 9.80
C PRO A 206 -5.20 -11.89 11.16
N GLU A 207 -4.67 -12.96 11.74
CA GLU A 207 -5.10 -13.48 13.03
C GLU A 207 -4.87 -12.47 14.17
N ASP A 208 -3.75 -11.73 14.12
CA ASP A 208 -3.50 -10.63 15.07
C ASP A 208 -4.55 -9.54 14.96
N MET A 209 -4.96 -9.21 13.74
CA MET A 209 -5.95 -8.16 13.48
C MET A 209 -7.36 -8.60 13.87
N GLU A 210 -7.74 -9.84 13.54
CA GLU A 210 -9.07 -10.41 13.84
C GLU A 210 -9.28 -10.59 15.34
N SER A 211 -8.22 -11.01 16.06
CA SER A 211 -8.25 -11.17 17.52
C SER A 211 -7.96 -9.89 18.31
N ALA A 212 -7.62 -8.79 17.59
CA ALA A 212 -7.12 -7.55 18.17
C ALA A 212 -6.01 -7.80 19.22
N THR A 213 -5.01 -8.56 18.80
CA THR A 213 -3.84 -8.89 19.62
C THR A 213 -3.22 -7.61 20.19
N ARG A 214 -2.93 -7.63 21.51
CA ARG A 214 -2.31 -6.51 22.21
C ARG A 214 -0.79 -6.62 22.19
N PHE A 215 -0.12 -5.52 21.88
CA PHE A 215 1.33 -5.46 21.84
C PHE A 215 1.88 -4.46 22.86
N TYR A 216 2.86 -4.88 23.66
CA TYR A 216 3.54 -4.00 24.62
C TYR A 216 4.26 -2.82 23.94
N ASP A 217 4.60 -2.97 22.66
CA ASP A 217 5.25 -2.00 21.80
C ASP A 217 4.32 -1.46 20.72
N SER A 218 3.02 -1.43 20.97
CA SER A 218 2.04 -0.82 20.07
C SER A 218 2.29 0.68 19.92
N VAL A 219 2.35 1.14 18.67
CA VAL A 219 2.67 2.55 18.32
C VAL A 219 1.72 3.15 17.31
N ALA A 220 0.81 2.38 16.75
CA ALA A 220 -0.21 2.86 15.83
C ALA A 220 -1.44 1.94 15.87
N LEU A 221 -2.58 2.48 15.43
CA LEU A 221 -3.84 1.76 15.29
C LEU A 221 -4.29 1.74 13.83
N GLY A 222 -4.84 0.61 13.41
CA GLY A 222 -5.51 0.47 12.12
C GLY A 222 -6.93 -0.04 12.29
N ARG A 223 -7.79 0.25 11.31
CA ARG A 223 -9.20 -0.21 11.28
C ARG A 223 -9.65 -0.62 9.88
N ALA A 224 -8.80 -0.52 8.89
CA ALA A 224 -9.17 -0.91 7.55
C ALA A 224 -9.47 -2.42 7.46
N PRO A 225 -10.43 -2.83 6.63
CA PRO A 225 -10.80 -4.23 6.50
C PRO A 225 -9.66 -5.07 5.90
N LEU A 226 -9.69 -6.37 6.19
CA LEU A 226 -8.78 -7.35 5.57
C LEU A 226 -9.28 -7.74 4.18
N ASP A 227 -8.36 -8.03 3.27
CA ASP A 227 -8.69 -8.72 2.03
C ASP A 227 -9.02 -10.19 2.30
N VAL A 228 -10.04 -10.73 1.62
CA VAL A 228 -10.37 -12.15 1.68
C VAL A 228 -9.39 -12.93 0.80
N ALA A 229 -8.81 -14.01 1.34
CA ALA A 229 -7.82 -14.83 0.64
C ALA A 229 -8.37 -15.46 -0.64
N ASP A 230 -9.65 -15.81 -0.66
CA ASP A 230 -10.30 -16.52 -1.78
C ASP A 230 -10.70 -15.60 -2.94
N SER A 231 -10.67 -14.29 -2.77
CA SER A 231 -11.08 -13.34 -3.81
C SER A 231 -10.10 -13.24 -4.99
N LEU A 232 -8.95 -13.92 -4.93
CA LEU A 232 -7.95 -13.91 -5.99
C LEU A 232 -8.32 -14.81 -7.18
N LEU A 233 -9.26 -15.72 -7.02
CA LEU A 233 -9.51 -16.76 -8.02
C LEU A 233 -10.98 -16.97 -8.42
N SER A 234 -11.98 -16.48 -7.69
CA SER A 234 -13.35 -16.94 -7.97
C SER A 234 -14.53 -16.07 -7.54
N SER A 235 -14.33 -14.84 -6.99
CA SER A 235 -15.49 -14.04 -6.58
C SER A 235 -15.16 -12.56 -6.35
N PRO A 236 -16.14 -11.64 -6.43
CA PRO A 236 -15.93 -10.24 -6.18
C PRO A 236 -15.26 -10.02 -4.82
N ARG A 237 -14.36 -9.06 -4.75
CA ARG A 237 -13.54 -8.73 -3.58
C ARG A 237 -14.34 -8.71 -2.29
N GLY A 238 -14.33 -9.82 -1.58
CA GLY A 238 -14.78 -9.83 -0.20
C GLY A 238 -13.77 -9.05 0.65
N LYS A 239 -14.21 -7.99 1.30
CA LYS A 239 -13.50 -7.39 2.42
C LYS A 239 -14.14 -7.86 3.70
N VAL A 240 -13.35 -8.44 4.59
CA VAL A 240 -13.81 -8.77 5.93
C VAL A 240 -13.64 -7.55 6.81
N ALA A 241 -14.75 -6.98 7.25
CA ALA A 241 -14.71 -5.92 8.25
C ALA A 241 -14.13 -6.49 9.55
N LEU A 242 -13.15 -5.80 10.11
CA LEU A 242 -12.60 -6.16 11.40
C LEU A 242 -13.60 -5.76 12.51
N PRO A 243 -13.80 -6.61 13.52
CA PRO A 243 -14.75 -6.34 14.60
C PRO A 243 -14.35 -5.12 15.43
N GLN A 244 -13.04 -4.84 15.51
CA GLN A 244 -12.47 -3.72 16.24
C GLN A 244 -11.15 -3.26 15.62
N PRO A 245 -10.64 -2.07 15.97
CA PRO A 245 -9.32 -1.65 15.57
C PRO A 245 -8.23 -2.63 16.01
N PHE A 246 -7.14 -2.70 15.26
CA PHE A 246 -5.98 -3.53 15.57
C PHE A 246 -4.75 -2.68 15.91
N GLU A 247 -3.85 -3.23 16.70
CA GLU A 247 -2.61 -2.60 17.11
C GLU A 247 -1.47 -2.93 16.15
N ILE A 248 -0.58 -1.96 15.90
CA ILE A 248 0.61 -2.12 15.09
C ILE A 248 1.84 -1.98 15.99
N PRO A 249 2.61 -3.06 16.20
CA PRO A 249 3.79 -3.02 17.05
C PRO A 249 4.96 -2.31 16.36
N LEU A 250 5.80 -1.61 17.12
CA LEU A 250 7.00 -0.95 16.62
C LEU A 250 7.94 -1.95 15.90
N ARG A 251 8.00 -3.20 16.36
CA ARG A 251 8.79 -4.29 15.75
C ARG A 251 8.40 -4.62 14.31
N SER A 252 7.22 -4.20 13.85
CA SER A 252 6.78 -4.31 12.46
C SER A 252 7.20 -3.12 11.58
N LEU A 253 7.89 -2.11 12.15
CA LEU A 253 8.19 -0.85 11.48
C LEU A 253 9.69 -0.56 11.33
N PHE A 254 10.56 -1.52 11.61
CA PHE A 254 12.00 -1.42 11.34
C PHE A 254 12.58 -2.76 10.89
N SER A 255 13.68 -2.69 10.13
CA SER A 255 14.28 -3.89 9.52
C SER A 255 14.89 -4.84 10.56
N SER A 256 14.60 -6.12 10.41
CA SER A 256 15.21 -7.19 11.21
C SER A 256 16.74 -7.34 10.98
N LYS A 257 17.25 -6.86 9.82
CA LYS A 257 18.67 -6.98 9.43
C LYS A 257 19.40 -5.64 9.40
N ILE A 258 18.81 -4.61 8.80
CA ILE A 258 19.45 -3.30 8.63
C ILE A 258 19.18 -2.44 9.86
N LYS A 259 20.19 -2.25 10.69
CA LYS A 259 20.07 -1.70 12.06
C LYS A 259 19.51 -0.29 12.17
N ASN A 260 19.63 0.53 11.13
CA ASN A 260 19.22 1.93 11.11
C ASN A 260 18.17 2.26 10.04
N LEU A 261 17.43 1.23 9.61
CA LEU A 261 16.37 1.36 8.62
C LEU A 261 15.00 1.12 9.24
N PHE A 262 14.16 2.14 9.17
CA PHE A 262 12.72 2.08 9.45
C PHE A 262 11.92 2.03 8.16
N PHE A 263 10.67 1.65 8.28
CA PHE A 263 9.71 1.71 7.18
C PHE A 263 8.27 1.92 7.72
N ALA A 264 7.46 2.58 6.93
CA ALA A 264 6.05 2.83 7.23
C ALA A 264 5.24 2.88 5.94
N GLY A 265 3.98 2.46 6.00
CA GLY A 265 3.10 2.35 4.84
C GLY A 265 2.83 0.91 4.47
N GLU A 266 2.34 0.67 3.26
CA GLU A 266 1.86 -0.63 2.80
C GLU A 266 2.95 -1.72 2.81
N HIS A 267 4.21 -1.33 2.62
CA HIS A 267 5.36 -2.23 2.64
C HIS A 267 5.93 -2.52 4.04
N ALA A 268 5.29 -2.06 5.11
CA ALA A 268 5.65 -2.44 6.47
C ALA A 268 5.49 -3.96 6.71
N SER A 269 6.07 -4.45 7.80
CA SER A 269 6.18 -5.89 8.05
C SER A 269 4.85 -6.51 8.44
N ALA A 270 4.18 -7.05 7.44
CA ALA A 270 2.93 -7.79 7.58
C ALA A 270 2.83 -8.90 6.53
N SER A 271 1.94 -9.87 6.75
CA SER A 271 1.56 -10.83 5.72
C SER A 271 0.85 -10.14 4.55
N SER A 272 0.72 -10.82 3.42
CA SER A 272 0.12 -10.22 2.21
C SER A 272 -1.32 -9.76 2.43
N ARG A 273 -2.12 -10.48 3.20
CA ARG A 273 -3.50 -10.11 3.53
C ARG A 273 -3.55 -8.94 4.51
N ALA A 274 -2.72 -8.96 5.54
CA ALA A 274 -2.66 -7.93 6.55
C ALA A 274 -2.16 -6.59 6.00
N SER A 275 -1.18 -6.60 5.08
CA SER A 275 -0.59 -5.39 4.50
C SER A 275 -1.60 -4.52 3.74
N ALA A 276 -2.65 -5.11 3.17
CA ALA A 276 -3.72 -4.37 2.49
C ALA A 276 -4.40 -3.34 3.41
N SER A 277 -4.50 -3.65 4.72
CA SER A 277 -5.05 -2.72 5.71
C SER A 277 -4.13 -1.55 6.04
N PHE A 278 -2.84 -1.61 5.68
CA PHE A 278 -1.85 -0.55 5.90
C PHE A 278 -1.93 0.56 4.83
N SER A 279 -2.48 0.27 3.65
CA SER A 279 -2.66 1.26 2.59
C SER A 279 -3.68 2.35 2.94
N HIS A 280 -4.45 2.17 4.01
CA HIS A 280 -5.41 3.16 4.47
C HIS A 280 -4.69 4.42 5.00
N PRO A 281 -4.94 5.62 4.43
CA PRO A 281 -4.17 6.82 4.72
C PRO A 281 -4.03 7.16 6.22
N PRO A 282 -5.07 7.10 7.07
CA PRO A 282 -4.94 7.33 8.50
C PRO A 282 -3.98 6.34 9.18
N THR A 283 -4.00 5.06 8.80
CA THR A 283 -3.10 4.04 9.35
C THR A 283 -1.65 4.31 8.93
N SER A 284 -1.43 4.61 7.64
CA SER A 284 -0.09 4.97 7.13
C SER A 284 0.47 6.21 7.78
N ALA A 285 -0.37 7.24 8.01
CA ALA A 285 0.03 8.47 8.69
C ALA A 285 0.48 8.22 10.13
N GLN A 286 -0.26 7.40 10.89
CA GLN A 286 0.12 7.02 12.25
C GLN A 286 1.45 6.25 12.29
N MET A 287 1.63 5.28 11.37
CA MET A 287 2.91 4.57 11.26
C MET A 287 4.07 5.54 10.95
N GLY A 288 3.87 6.48 10.02
CA GLY A 288 4.86 7.50 9.66
C GLY A 288 5.25 8.39 10.84
N GLU A 289 4.28 8.87 11.62
CA GLU A 289 4.55 9.64 12.84
C GLU A 289 5.32 8.80 13.87
N ALA A 290 4.89 7.57 14.12
CA ALA A 290 5.53 6.67 15.07
C ALA A 290 7.02 6.43 14.75
N VAL A 291 7.34 6.12 13.48
CA VAL A 291 8.73 5.89 13.07
C VAL A 291 9.56 7.17 13.10
N GLY A 292 8.98 8.32 12.73
CA GLY A 292 9.64 9.63 12.81
C GLY A 292 10.04 10.00 14.24
N VAL A 293 9.10 9.89 15.19
CA VAL A 293 9.36 10.13 16.62
C VAL A 293 10.37 9.12 17.17
N CYS A 294 10.27 7.84 16.76
CA CYS A 294 11.21 6.81 17.18
C CYS A 294 12.62 7.07 16.65
N ALA A 295 12.78 7.45 15.38
CA ALA A 295 14.08 7.78 14.80
C ALA A 295 14.74 8.97 15.50
N ALA A 296 13.95 10.01 15.82
CA ALA A 296 14.43 11.14 16.62
C ALA A 296 14.88 10.70 18.03
N LEU A 297 14.09 9.85 18.70
CA LEU A 297 14.44 9.29 20.01
C LEU A 297 15.71 8.43 19.95
N CYS A 298 15.83 7.59 18.91
CA CYS A 298 17.04 6.80 18.66
C CYS A 298 18.28 7.69 18.53
N ASN A 299 18.17 8.79 17.78
CA ASN A 299 19.27 9.75 17.60
C ASN A 299 19.65 10.45 18.91
N ILE A 300 18.67 10.96 19.67
CA ILE A 300 18.90 11.62 20.97
C ILE A 300 19.56 10.67 21.97
N LYS A 301 19.06 9.45 22.07
CA LYS A 301 19.54 8.44 23.02
C LYS A 301 20.77 7.68 22.52
N ARG A 302 21.19 7.88 21.27
CA ARG A 302 22.25 7.09 20.59
C ARG A 302 21.97 5.59 20.67
N ARG A 303 20.73 5.18 20.47
CA ARG A 303 20.28 3.78 20.53
C ARG A 303 19.67 3.35 19.20
N LEU A 304 19.71 2.04 18.96
CA LEU A 304 19.09 1.44 17.78
C LEU A 304 17.58 1.22 17.99
N PRO A 305 16.78 1.15 16.91
CA PRO A 305 15.33 0.86 16.97
C PRO A 305 14.99 -0.37 17.82
N ARG A 306 15.72 -1.46 17.61
CA ARG A 306 15.59 -2.70 18.38
C ARG A 306 15.76 -2.52 19.89
N THR A 307 16.58 -1.56 20.32
CA THR A 307 16.77 -1.27 21.74
C THR A 307 15.60 -0.47 22.29
N ILE A 308 15.05 0.44 21.49
CA ILE A 308 13.84 1.22 21.89
C ILE A 308 12.62 0.30 21.95
N ALA A 309 12.48 -0.65 21.04
CA ALA A 309 11.35 -1.58 20.99
C ALA A 309 11.29 -2.59 22.16
N LYS A 310 12.34 -2.69 22.98
CA LYS A 310 12.31 -3.58 24.14
C LYS A 310 11.29 -3.12 25.19
N SER A 311 10.67 -4.09 25.86
CA SER A 311 9.78 -3.84 27.00
C SER A 311 10.47 -2.94 28.03
N GLY A 312 9.74 -1.93 28.50
CA GLY A 312 10.26 -0.88 29.40
C GLY A 312 10.91 0.31 28.70
N ASN A 313 11.65 0.10 27.59
CA ASN A 313 12.26 1.21 26.84
C ASN A 313 11.25 1.92 25.91
N VAL A 314 10.29 1.19 25.36
CA VAL A 314 9.26 1.70 24.46
C VAL A 314 8.30 2.69 25.13
N ASN A 315 8.16 2.64 26.45
CA ASN A 315 7.26 3.53 27.19
C ASN A 315 7.57 5.02 27.00
N GLU A 316 8.85 5.38 26.81
CA GLU A 316 9.20 6.78 26.52
C GLU A 316 8.70 7.21 25.13
N LEU A 317 8.79 6.32 24.13
CA LEU A 317 8.24 6.57 22.80
C LEU A 317 6.72 6.75 22.87
N ILE A 318 6.01 5.83 23.51
CA ILE A 318 4.56 5.88 23.68
C ILE A 318 4.14 7.18 24.40
N LYS A 319 4.83 7.57 25.46
CA LYS A 319 4.55 8.85 26.15
C LYS A 319 4.73 10.06 25.23
N ARG A 320 5.72 10.04 24.32
CA ARG A 320 5.94 11.15 23.37
C ARG A 320 4.85 11.19 22.30
N LEU A 321 4.41 10.04 21.82
CA LEU A 321 3.32 9.93 20.87
C LEU A 321 2.00 10.40 21.48
N ASN A 322 1.65 9.92 22.68
CA ASN A 322 0.42 10.32 23.38
C ASN A 322 0.34 11.83 23.65
N LYS A 323 1.49 12.51 23.95
CA LYS A 323 1.53 13.97 24.08
C LYS A 323 1.19 14.73 22.79
N ARG A 324 1.20 14.05 21.66
CA ARG A 324 0.84 14.58 20.34
C ARG A 324 -0.58 14.19 19.91
N ASN A 325 -1.41 13.70 20.84
CA ASN A 325 -2.74 13.16 20.57
C ASN A 325 -2.73 11.95 19.60
N HIS A 326 -1.63 11.20 19.60
CA HIS A 326 -1.47 9.99 18.82
C HIS A 326 -1.90 8.78 19.64
N SER A 327 -2.91 8.06 19.20
CA SER A 327 -3.40 6.85 19.88
C SER A 327 -2.50 5.66 19.56
N CYS A 328 -1.73 5.20 20.54
CA CYS A 328 -0.80 4.07 20.36
C CYS A 328 -1.43 2.71 20.61
N SER A 329 -2.49 2.65 21.42
CA SER A 329 -3.09 1.42 21.89
C SER A 329 -4.58 1.59 22.10
N LEU A 330 -5.32 0.48 22.03
CA LEU A 330 -6.77 0.46 22.27
C LEU A 330 -7.15 0.81 23.73
N HIS A 331 -6.21 0.73 24.66
CA HIS A 331 -6.42 1.23 26.02
C HIS A 331 -6.36 2.74 26.15
N SER A 332 -5.75 3.43 25.18
CA SER A 332 -5.69 4.90 25.18
C SER A 332 -6.94 5.56 24.56
N VAL A 333 -7.90 4.77 24.12
CA VAL A 333 -9.16 5.23 23.50
C VAL A 333 -10.26 5.51 24.54
N GLU A 334 -10.03 5.22 25.82
CA GLU A 334 -10.87 5.74 26.91
C GLU A 334 -10.53 7.23 27.15
N ASP A 335 -10.83 8.05 26.15
CA ASP A 335 -10.79 9.48 26.24
C ASP A 335 -12.17 9.97 26.70
N SER A 336 -12.26 10.32 27.97
CA SER A 336 -13.50 10.87 28.55
C SER A 336 -13.97 12.16 27.87
N ASP A 337 -13.07 12.83 27.13
CA ASP A 337 -13.35 14.06 26.41
C ASP A 337 -13.66 13.83 24.93
N ASN A 338 -13.71 12.58 24.49
CA ASN A 338 -14.03 12.23 23.11
C ASN A 338 -15.56 12.32 22.87
N LEU A 339 -16.02 13.49 22.46
CA LEU A 339 -17.42 13.78 22.12
C LEU A 339 -18.00 12.87 21.04
N ILE A 340 -17.17 12.06 20.35
CA ILE A 340 -17.62 11.14 19.30
C ILE A 340 -18.14 9.82 19.90
N VAL A 341 -17.66 9.41 21.08
CA VAL A 341 -18.05 8.14 21.70
C VAL A 341 -19.54 8.09 22.03
N ASP A 342 -20.13 9.22 22.42
CA ASP A 342 -21.55 9.35 22.74
C ASP A 342 -22.40 9.96 21.61
N SER A 343 -21.81 10.32 20.47
CA SER A 343 -22.52 10.90 19.36
C SER A 343 -23.19 9.84 18.49
N LYS A 344 -24.53 9.91 18.36
CA LYS A 344 -25.24 9.18 17.29
C LYS A 344 -24.92 9.84 15.96
N VAL A 345 -24.05 9.21 15.16
CA VAL A 345 -23.85 9.62 13.78
C VAL A 345 -25.10 9.25 12.98
N LEU A 346 -25.97 10.21 12.77
CA LEU A 346 -27.08 10.10 11.81
C LEU A 346 -26.52 10.45 10.43
N ALA A 347 -26.29 9.45 9.59
CA ALA A 347 -26.04 9.69 8.18
C ALA A 347 -27.33 10.18 7.51
N SER A 348 -27.37 11.45 7.12
CA SER A 348 -28.54 12.09 6.48
C SER A 348 -28.52 12.00 4.95
N THR A 349 -27.77 11.09 4.34
CA THR A 349 -27.79 10.91 2.90
C THR A 349 -28.55 9.65 2.53
N THR A 350 -29.84 9.82 2.28
CA THR A 350 -30.56 8.98 1.33
C THR A 350 -30.16 9.47 -0.06
N ILE A 351 -29.28 8.76 -0.74
CA ILE A 351 -29.11 8.93 -2.18
C ILE A 351 -30.29 8.20 -2.81
N GLN A 352 -31.21 8.98 -3.40
CA GLN A 352 -32.26 8.48 -4.30
C GLN A 352 -31.62 8.14 -5.65
#